data_4f3251085591c01eaf72d2ab3c3ac389
#
_entry.id   4f3251085591c01eaf72d2ab3c3ac389
#
_cell.length_a   1.000
_cell.length_b   1.000
_cell.length_c   1.000
_cell.angle_alpha   90.00
_cell.angle_beta   90.00
_cell.angle_gamma   90.00
#
_symmetry.space_group_name_H-M   'P 1'
#
loop_
_entity.id
_entity.type
_entity.pdbx_description
1 polymer ?
#
loop_
_entity_poly.entity_id
_entity_poly.type
_entity_poly.pdbx_seq_one_letter_code
_entity_poly.pdbx_strand_id
1 'polypeptide(L)'
;YHRSTNRKKRRYYNGKITLNEVNLGIALPSGLGRLEIGCAWGAKTVDVLAGRSMFDGFVTENGTKSEDMDQIMKRNHLIAEYNKAVKEELKYGCAFAAVSGQEDDARVRFYSPHCATASWNAHEGRIRYGFDFEDARRDESDVTWSPEHVKFYTDTYIWELDRIGGTWYATQNPHDFGEPLMVALIWDATNDKPFGQSRLKEPIRRLIQGYVRTVANATIGLEFATSPQKYLLGVSDEQYDMLIDNKFKQYVGSILYSTNNPETGEKPNFGQLSQGNIEPHVQMLRMLATQYSAATGLAVTDVGVINDANPTSSEAIIAQSQTLILMAEQLNKSNGDALYRIGRMALAI
;
A
#
# COMPACT_ATOMS: atom_id res chain seq x y z
N TYR A 1 -14.53 -2.97 -12.63
CA TYR A 1 -15.31 -2.41 -11.49
C TYR A 1 -14.42 -2.05 -10.29
N HIS A 2 -13.34 -2.79 -10.01
CA HIS A 2 -12.46 -2.55 -8.85
C HIS A 2 -11.19 -1.74 -9.17
N ARG A 3 -10.98 -1.30 -10.40
CA ARG A 3 -9.73 -0.64 -10.84
C ARG A 3 -9.39 0.61 -10.02
N SER A 4 -10.35 1.50 -9.79
CA SER A 4 -10.14 2.72 -8.99
C SER A 4 -9.79 2.41 -7.53
N THR A 5 -10.47 1.43 -6.93
CA THR A 5 -10.22 0.97 -5.56
C THR A 5 -8.83 0.34 -5.45
N ASN A 6 -8.42 -0.49 -6.41
CA ASN A 6 -7.11 -1.13 -6.43
C ASN A 6 -5.99 -0.10 -6.65
N ARG A 7 -6.21 0.91 -7.54
CA ARG A 7 -5.29 2.04 -7.70
C ARG A 7 -5.09 2.80 -6.38
N LYS A 8 -6.18 3.06 -5.64
CA LYS A 8 -6.12 3.69 -4.32
C LYS A 8 -5.29 2.85 -3.34
N LYS A 9 -5.54 1.54 -3.22
CA LYS A 9 -4.76 0.64 -2.36
C LYS A 9 -3.26 0.65 -2.71
N ARG A 10 -2.93 0.61 -4.01
CA ARG A 10 -1.54 0.69 -4.51
C ARG A 10 -0.85 1.98 -4.10
N ARG A 11 -1.53 3.13 -4.12
CA ARG A 11 -0.96 4.41 -3.67
C ARG A 11 -0.63 4.39 -2.18
N TYR A 12 -1.51 3.83 -1.34
CA TYR A 12 -1.23 3.67 0.10
C TYR A 12 -0.10 2.69 0.36
N TYR A 13 -0.01 1.60 -0.39
CA TYR A 13 1.13 0.68 -0.31
C TYR A 13 2.44 1.38 -0.70
N ASN A 14 2.45 2.15 -1.77
CA ASN A 14 3.64 2.89 -2.23
C ASN A 14 3.97 4.12 -1.37
N GLY A 15 3.16 4.46 -0.38
CA GLY A 15 3.35 5.63 0.48
C GLY A 15 3.15 6.98 -0.23
N LYS A 16 2.55 7.01 -1.43
CA LYS A 16 2.32 8.22 -2.23
C LYS A 16 0.98 8.85 -1.89
N ILE A 17 0.97 9.69 -0.86
CA ILE A 17 -0.23 10.35 -0.35
C ILE A 17 0.00 11.85 -0.37
N THR A 18 -0.86 12.60 -1.06
CA THR A 18 -0.79 14.07 -1.13
C THR A 18 -1.56 14.71 0.01
N LEU A 19 -1.15 15.93 0.38
CA LEU A 19 -1.81 16.68 1.46
C LEU A 19 -3.27 17.00 1.11
N ASN A 20 -3.61 17.24 -0.16
CA ASN A 20 -5.00 17.44 -0.60
C ASN A 20 -5.92 16.25 -0.29
N GLU A 21 -5.39 15.01 -0.32
CA GLU A 21 -6.19 13.81 -0.03
C GLU A 21 -6.54 13.65 1.46
N VAL A 22 -5.79 14.30 2.32
CA VAL A 22 -5.95 14.26 3.78
C VAL A 22 -6.48 15.57 4.36
N ASN A 23 -6.77 16.56 3.51
CA ASN A 23 -7.30 17.85 3.91
C ASN A 23 -8.75 17.72 4.42
N LEU A 24 -9.04 18.37 5.56
CA LEU A 24 -10.38 18.44 6.17
C LEU A 24 -11.16 19.70 5.78
N GLY A 25 -10.86 20.31 4.64
CA GLY A 25 -11.53 21.55 4.19
C GLY A 25 -10.92 22.83 4.73
N ILE A 26 -9.72 22.77 5.31
CA ILE A 26 -8.95 23.96 5.72
C ILE A 26 -8.28 24.55 4.49
N ALA A 27 -8.32 25.88 4.35
CA ALA A 27 -7.60 26.56 3.28
C ALA A 27 -6.10 26.33 3.41
N LEU A 28 -5.51 25.66 2.41
CA LEU A 28 -4.07 25.45 2.31
C LEU A 28 -3.47 26.55 1.43
N PRO A 29 -2.29 27.10 1.79
CA PRO A 29 -1.54 27.96 0.90
C PRO A 29 -1.31 27.29 -0.46
N SER A 30 -1.29 28.09 -1.53
CA SER A 30 -1.07 27.61 -2.89
C SER A 30 0.27 26.86 -2.97
N GLY A 31 0.23 25.61 -3.48
CA GLY A 31 1.41 24.75 -3.60
C GLY A 31 1.53 23.67 -2.51
N LEU A 32 1.10 23.93 -1.28
CA LEU A 32 1.20 22.91 -0.20
C LEU A 32 0.27 21.70 -0.42
N GLY A 33 -0.82 21.88 -1.12
CA GLY A 33 -1.75 20.78 -1.40
C GLY A 33 -1.15 19.62 -2.23
N ARG A 34 -0.08 19.89 -2.98
CA ARG A 34 0.64 18.90 -3.80
C ARG A 34 1.82 18.27 -3.07
N LEU A 35 2.11 18.69 -1.84
CA LEU A 35 3.18 18.13 -1.05
C LEU A 35 2.92 16.64 -0.80
N GLU A 36 3.85 15.80 -1.25
CA GLU A 36 3.85 14.36 -0.98
C GLU A 36 4.67 14.09 0.29
N ILE A 37 4.04 13.40 1.24
CA ILE A 37 4.71 12.95 2.46
C ILE A 37 4.81 11.45 2.40
N GLY A 38 6.04 10.94 2.45
CA GLY A 38 6.32 9.52 2.44
C GLY A 38 5.82 8.85 3.73
N CYS A 39 5.06 7.76 3.59
CA CYS A 39 4.64 6.94 4.72
C CYS A 39 4.80 5.46 4.38
N ALA A 40 5.73 4.78 5.04
CA ALA A 40 6.02 3.36 4.79
C ALA A 40 5.04 2.39 5.49
N TRP A 41 4.09 2.88 6.28
CA TRP A 41 3.20 2.02 7.05
C TRP A 41 2.36 1.08 6.18
N GLY A 42 1.90 1.56 5.02
CA GLY A 42 1.14 0.74 4.09
C GLY A 42 1.94 -0.45 3.54
N ALA A 43 3.20 -0.22 3.16
CA ALA A 43 4.12 -1.28 2.75
C ALA A 43 4.40 -2.25 3.91
N LYS A 44 4.74 -1.73 5.08
CA LYS A 44 4.99 -2.54 6.29
C LYS A 44 3.81 -3.48 6.60
N THR A 45 2.56 -3.00 6.50
CA THR A 45 1.35 -3.81 6.75
C THR A 45 1.25 -5.03 5.85
N VAL A 46 1.72 -4.91 4.63
CA VAL A 46 1.71 -6.00 3.64
C VAL A 46 2.98 -6.85 3.74
N ASP A 47 4.14 -6.21 3.68
CA ASP A 47 5.42 -6.91 3.49
C ASP A 47 5.84 -7.74 4.71
N VAL A 48 5.55 -7.29 5.93
CA VAL A 48 5.88 -8.03 7.16
C VAL A 48 5.08 -9.33 7.25
N LEU A 49 3.80 -9.33 6.89
CA LEU A 49 3.00 -10.54 6.86
C LEU A 49 3.36 -11.43 5.65
N ALA A 50 3.56 -10.83 4.46
CA ALA A 50 3.98 -11.57 3.28
C ALA A 50 5.30 -12.31 3.49
N GLY A 51 6.27 -11.67 4.18
CA GLY A 51 7.55 -12.29 4.51
C GLY A 51 7.47 -13.48 5.48
N ARG A 52 6.31 -13.67 6.14
CA ARG A 52 6.04 -14.84 7.00
C ARG A 52 5.28 -15.95 6.28
N SER A 53 4.84 -15.73 5.06
CA SER A 53 4.20 -16.73 4.21
C SER A 53 5.23 -17.25 3.21
N MET A 54 5.83 -18.40 3.56
CA MET A 54 6.85 -19.03 2.75
C MET A 54 6.29 -20.33 2.16
N PHE A 55 6.61 -20.58 0.90
CA PHE A 55 6.30 -21.80 0.20
C PHE A 55 7.59 -22.54 -0.12
N ASP A 56 7.78 -23.71 0.48
CA ASP A 56 9.01 -24.49 0.37
C ASP A 56 8.91 -25.63 -0.67
N GLY A 57 7.71 -25.95 -1.13
CA GLY A 57 7.49 -26.99 -2.13
C GLY A 57 6.30 -27.89 -1.85
N PHE A 58 6.15 -28.87 -2.71
CA PHE A 58 5.13 -29.92 -2.58
C PHE A 58 5.73 -31.20 -2.05
N VAL A 59 4.94 -31.93 -1.29
CA VAL A 59 5.27 -33.26 -0.80
C VAL A 59 4.13 -34.21 -1.14
N THR A 60 4.47 -35.47 -1.38
CA THR A 60 3.49 -36.56 -1.56
C THR A 60 2.84 -36.91 -0.21
N GLU A 61 1.78 -37.73 -0.23
CA GLU A 61 1.14 -38.23 0.99
C GLU A 61 2.13 -38.92 1.94
N ASN A 62 3.17 -39.55 1.41
CA ASN A 62 4.22 -40.18 2.20
C ASN A 62 5.32 -39.22 2.71
N GLY A 63 5.17 -37.90 2.49
CA GLY A 63 6.12 -36.91 2.91
C GLY A 63 7.40 -36.81 2.05
N THR A 64 7.45 -37.53 0.93
CA THR A 64 8.57 -37.47 -0.03
C THR A 64 8.33 -36.39 -1.08
N LYS A 65 9.42 -35.85 -1.64
CA LYS A 65 9.33 -34.91 -2.77
C LYS A 65 8.96 -35.65 -4.06
N SER A 66 8.12 -35.06 -4.90
CA SER A 66 7.85 -35.54 -6.26
C SER A 66 8.85 -34.90 -7.23
N GLU A 67 9.56 -35.71 -8.00
CA GLU A 67 10.55 -35.22 -8.99
C GLU A 67 9.86 -34.41 -10.09
N ASP A 68 8.70 -34.87 -10.58
CA ASP A 68 7.93 -34.17 -11.61
C ASP A 68 7.48 -32.78 -11.11
N MET A 69 6.98 -32.72 -9.88
CA MET A 69 6.57 -31.48 -9.27
C MET A 69 7.75 -30.53 -9.02
N ASP A 70 8.91 -31.04 -8.62
CA ASP A 70 10.14 -30.27 -8.49
C ASP A 70 10.61 -29.66 -9.83
N GLN A 71 10.44 -30.38 -10.94
CA GLN A 71 10.74 -29.88 -12.29
C GLN A 71 9.76 -28.77 -12.68
N ILE A 72 8.46 -28.96 -12.48
CA ILE A 72 7.43 -27.94 -12.71
C ILE A 72 7.72 -26.69 -11.89
N MET A 73 8.05 -26.84 -10.60
CA MET A 73 8.38 -25.73 -9.71
C MET A 73 9.59 -24.92 -10.21
N LYS A 74 10.66 -25.60 -10.62
CA LYS A 74 11.88 -24.95 -11.12
C LYS A 74 11.61 -24.23 -12.45
N ARG A 75 10.94 -24.87 -13.40
CA ARG A 75 10.60 -24.32 -14.72
C ARG A 75 9.74 -23.04 -14.61
N ASN A 76 8.81 -23.02 -13.67
CA ASN A 76 7.89 -21.91 -13.46
C ASN A 76 8.35 -20.92 -12.38
N HIS A 77 9.51 -21.11 -11.76
CA HIS A 77 10.01 -20.28 -10.65
C HIS A 77 8.98 -20.08 -9.54
N LEU A 78 8.20 -21.14 -9.19
CA LEU A 78 7.00 -21.04 -8.36
C LEU A 78 7.23 -20.37 -7.00
N ILE A 79 8.38 -20.61 -6.36
CA ILE A 79 8.70 -20.00 -5.06
C ILE A 79 8.78 -18.45 -5.19
N ALA A 80 9.49 -17.96 -6.20
CA ALA A 80 9.66 -16.52 -6.41
C ALA A 80 8.33 -15.86 -6.84
N GLU A 81 7.58 -16.51 -7.71
CA GLU A 81 6.29 -16.02 -8.19
C GLU A 81 5.22 -16.05 -7.08
N TYR A 82 5.20 -17.09 -6.23
CA TYR A 82 4.35 -17.14 -5.04
C TYR A 82 4.61 -15.97 -4.09
N ASN A 83 5.87 -15.67 -3.79
CA ASN A 83 6.22 -14.54 -2.91
C ASN A 83 5.71 -13.19 -3.45
N LYS A 84 5.70 -13.01 -4.77
CA LYS A 84 5.08 -11.84 -5.41
C LYS A 84 3.56 -11.87 -5.28
N ALA A 85 2.95 -13.05 -5.52
CA ALA A 85 1.51 -13.23 -5.48
C ALA A 85 0.92 -12.97 -4.08
N VAL A 86 1.59 -13.41 -3.02
CA VAL A 86 1.17 -13.14 -1.63
C VAL A 86 1.14 -11.63 -1.33
N LYS A 87 2.09 -10.86 -1.85
CA LYS A 87 2.05 -9.40 -1.68
C LYS A 87 0.85 -8.77 -2.40
N GLU A 88 0.53 -9.25 -3.61
CA GLU A 88 -0.64 -8.79 -4.35
C GLU A 88 -1.95 -9.21 -3.64
N GLU A 89 -2.03 -10.44 -3.14
CA GLU A 89 -3.13 -10.94 -2.34
C GLU A 89 -3.40 -10.06 -1.12
N LEU A 90 -2.40 -9.80 -0.30
CA LEU A 90 -2.53 -8.96 0.90
C LEU A 90 -2.86 -7.50 0.56
N LYS A 91 -2.34 -7.01 -0.56
CA LYS A 91 -2.55 -5.64 -1.03
C LYS A 91 -3.97 -5.42 -1.55
N TYR A 92 -4.54 -6.38 -2.29
CA TYR A 92 -5.82 -6.22 -2.96
C TYR A 92 -6.95 -7.06 -2.39
N GLY A 93 -6.65 -8.14 -1.67
CA GLY A 93 -7.58 -9.12 -1.12
C GLY A 93 -7.44 -10.48 -1.76
N CYS A 94 -7.02 -10.55 -3.02
CA CYS A 94 -6.71 -11.79 -3.73
C CYS A 94 -5.58 -11.59 -4.74
N ALA A 95 -5.00 -12.71 -5.17
CA ALA A 95 -4.19 -12.84 -6.38
C ALA A 95 -4.69 -14.08 -7.14
N PHE A 96 -4.43 -14.15 -8.43
CA PHE A 96 -4.88 -15.28 -9.25
C PHE A 96 -3.68 -16.07 -9.74
N ALA A 97 -3.85 -17.39 -9.84
CA ALA A 97 -2.92 -18.29 -10.49
C ALA A 97 -3.65 -19.01 -11.62
N ALA A 98 -3.08 -19.00 -12.81
CA ALA A 98 -3.59 -19.76 -13.94
C ALA A 98 -2.61 -20.85 -14.34
N VAL A 99 -3.14 -22.01 -14.69
CA VAL A 99 -2.40 -23.17 -15.19
C VAL A 99 -2.75 -23.37 -16.65
N SER A 100 -1.76 -23.54 -17.48
CA SER A 100 -1.91 -23.81 -18.93
C SER A 100 -0.74 -24.68 -19.39
N GLY A 101 -0.81 -25.23 -20.57
CA GLY A 101 0.24 -26.07 -21.13
C GLY A 101 -0.32 -27.22 -21.92
N GLN A 102 0.57 -28.01 -22.51
CA GLN A 102 0.28 -29.24 -23.25
C GLN A 102 1.45 -30.21 -23.05
N GLU A 103 1.15 -31.52 -23.00
CA GLU A 103 2.14 -32.61 -23.06
C GLU A 103 3.39 -32.37 -22.19
N ASP A 104 3.24 -32.45 -20.87
CA ASP A 104 4.31 -32.30 -19.88
C ASP A 104 4.95 -30.87 -19.77
N ASP A 105 4.43 -29.86 -20.46
CA ASP A 105 4.88 -28.48 -20.35
C ASP A 105 3.89 -27.59 -19.55
N ALA A 106 3.58 -27.99 -18.34
CA ALA A 106 2.70 -27.22 -17.46
C ALA A 106 3.29 -25.84 -17.13
N ARG A 107 2.53 -24.80 -17.42
CA ARG A 107 2.86 -23.39 -17.16
C ARG A 107 1.95 -22.86 -16.06
N VAL A 108 2.55 -22.40 -14.98
CA VAL A 108 1.85 -21.77 -13.86
C VAL A 108 2.24 -20.31 -13.81
N ARG A 109 1.26 -19.41 -13.90
CA ARG A 109 1.49 -17.96 -13.81
C ARG A 109 0.62 -17.34 -12.75
N PHE A 110 1.20 -16.43 -11.96
CA PHE A 110 0.49 -15.64 -10.97
C PHE A 110 0.19 -14.25 -11.52
N TYR A 111 -1.02 -13.78 -11.25
CA TYR A 111 -1.53 -12.51 -11.73
C TYR A 111 -2.03 -11.64 -10.59
N SER A 112 -1.72 -10.35 -10.69
CA SER A 112 -2.36 -9.31 -9.87
C SER A 112 -3.83 -9.12 -10.29
N PRO A 113 -4.73 -8.70 -9.39
CA PRO A 113 -6.08 -8.26 -9.75
C PRO A 113 -6.16 -7.04 -10.70
N HIS A 114 -5.04 -6.51 -11.11
CA HIS A 114 -4.95 -5.54 -12.21
C HIS A 114 -4.92 -6.21 -13.58
N CYS A 115 -4.42 -7.45 -13.64
CA CYS A 115 -4.20 -8.21 -14.86
C CYS A 115 -5.10 -9.43 -14.97
N ALA A 116 -5.85 -9.79 -13.93
CA ALA A 116 -6.77 -10.90 -13.93
C ALA A 116 -8.03 -10.59 -13.13
N THR A 117 -9.11 -11.28 -13.46
CA THR A 117 -10.38 -11.24 -12.75
C THR A 117 -11.13 -12.57 -12.89
N ALA A 118 -12.03 -12.84 -11.97
CA ALA A 118 -12.83 -14.08 -12.01
C ALA A 118 -14.24 -13.84 -11.50
N SER A 119 -15.14 -14.75 -11.82
CA SER A 119 -16.47 -14.88 -11.23
C SER A 119 -16.48 -16.04 -10.24
N TRP A 120 -17.14 -15.83 -9.10
CA TRP A 120 -17.24 -16.83 -8.04
C TRP A 120 -18.52 -17.65 -8.16
N ASN A 121 -18.40 -18.96 -8.03
CA ASN A 121 -19.52 -19.86 -7.86
C ASN A 121 -19.72 -20.09 -6.35
N ALA A 122 -20.72 -19.41 -5.76
CA ALA A 122 -20.98 -19.53 -4.32
C ALA A 122 -21.49 -20.92 -3.91
N HIS A 123 -22.10 -21.66 -4.82
CA HIS A 123 -22.62 -23.00 -4.54
C HIS A 123 -21.51 -24.04 -4.42
N GLU A 124 -20.50 -23.92 -5.27
CA GLU A 124 -19.36 -24.86 -5.33
C GLU A 124 -18.13 -24.35 -4.55
N GLY A 125 -18.16 -23.09 -4.05
CA GLY A 125 -17.04 -22.50 -3.31
C GLY A 125 -15.76 -22.33 -4.14
N ARG A 126 -15.89 -22.13 -5.47
CA ARG A 126 -14.74 -22.01 -6.39
C ARG A 126 -14.97 -20.98 -7.48
N ILE A 127 -13.93 -20.69 -8.26
CA ILE A 127 -14.05 -19.86 -9.46
C ILE A 127 -14.98 -20.59 -10.46
N ARG A 128 -15.94 -19.85 -11.01
CA ARG A 128 -16.83 -20.31 -12.08
C ARG A 128 -16.20 -20.13 -13.46
N TYR A 129 -15.59 -18.98 -13.70
CA TYR A 129 -14.79 -18.66 -14.87
C TYR A 129 -13.83 -17.52 -14.54
N GLY A 130 -12.71 -17.47 -15.25
CA GLY A 130 -11.70 -16.47 -15.03
C GLY A 130 -11.17 -15.84 -16.32
N PHE A 131 -10.53 -14.70 -16.18
CA PHE A 131 -9.87 -13.99 -17.28
C PHE A 131 -8.51 -13.51 -16.82
N ASP A 132 -7.50 -13.58 -17.68
CA ASP A 132 -6.27 -12.82 -17.55
C ASP A 132 -6.00 -11.97 -18.79
N PHE A 133 -5.13 -10.98 -18.61
CA PHE A 133 -4.75 -10.01 -19.63
C PHE A 133 -3.24 -9.88 -19.64
N GLU A 134 -2.56 -10.30 -20.69
CA GLU A 134 -1.09 -10.29 -20.73
C GLU A 134 -0.50 -8.87 -20.80
N ASP A 135 -1.19 -7.93 -21.43
CA ASP A 135 -0.69 -6.56 -21.70
C ASP A 135 -1.19 -5.48 -20.72
N ALA A 136 -1.64 -5.86 -19.53
CA ALA A 136 -2.15 -4.92 -18.53
C ALA A 136 -1.10 -3.97 -17.92
N ARG A 137 0.10 -3.88 -18.49
CA ARG A 137 1.24 -3.07 -18.00
C ARG A 137 1.21 -1.61 -18.42
N ARG A 138 0.17 -1.13 -19.10
CA ARG A 138 0.13 0.25 -19.58
C ARG A 138 -0.01 1.29 -18.46
N ASP A 139 0.53 2.46 -18.77
CA ASP A 139 0.60 3.63 -17.91
C ASP A 139 -0.78 3.96 -17.28
N GLU A 140 -0.76 4.38 -16.01
CA GLU A 140 -1.97 4.71 -15.24
C GLU A 140 -2.80 5.84 -15.85
N SER A 141 -2.23 6.60 -16.79
CA SER A 141 -2.86 7.72 -17.49
C SER A 141 -3.74 7.31 -18.69
N ASP A 142 -3.57 6.10 -19.24
CA ASP A 142 -4.30 5.67 -20.43
C ASP A 142 -5.70 5.15 -20.10
N VAL A 143 -6.69 6.01 -20.27
CA VAL A 143 -8.11 5.72 -20.01
C VAL A 143 -8.74 4.85 -21.13
N THR A 144 -8.12 4.81 -22.31
CA THR A 144 -8.65 4.16 -23.51
C THR A 144 -8.07 2.77 -23.78
N TRP A 145 -7.20 2.29 -22.90
CA TRP A 145 -6.54 1.02 -23.06
C TRP A 145 -7.53 -0.17 -23.13
N SER A 146 -7.36 -1.01 -24.11
CA SER A 146 -7.98 -2.33 -24.19
C SER A 146 -6.90 -3.39 -24.40
N PRO A 147 -7.04 -4.58 -23.77
CA PRO A 147 -6.07 -5.65 -23.93
C PRO A 147 -6.02 -6.12 -25.38
N GLU A 148 -4.85 -6.60 -25.82
CA GLU A 148 -4.66 -7.24 -27.13
C GLU A 148 -4.75 -8.76 -27.00
N HIS A 149 -4.34 -9.32 -25.85
CA HIS A 149 -4.40 -10.75 -25.53
C HIS A 149 -5.18 -10.98 -24.26
N VAL A 150 -6.19 -11.85 -24.33
CA VAL A 150 -7.04 -12.21 -23.20
C VAL A 150 -7.18 -13.74 -23.19
N LYS A 151 -6.94 -14.35 -22.03
CA LYS A 151 -7.31 -15.75 -21.82
C LYS A 151 -8.58 -15.84 -20.98
N PHE A 152 -9.49 -16.70 -21.41
CA PHE A 152 -10.74 -16.96 -20.72
C PHE A 152 -10.80 -18.43 -20.33
N TYR A 153 -10.90 -18.68 -19.03
CA TYR A 153 -10.87 -20.00 -18.42
C TYR A 153 -12.28 -20.44 -18.06
N THR A 154 -12.72 -21.56 -18.61
CA THR A 154 -14.00 -22.22 -18.31
C THR A 154 -13.77 -23.64 -17.82
N ASP A 155 -14.81 -24.36 -17.46
CA ASP A 155 -14.74 -25.74 -16.93
C ASP A 155 -14.16 -26.75 -17.94
N THR A 156 -14.23 -26.44 -19.23
CA THR A 156 -13.89 -27.37 -20.32
C THR A 156 -12.90 -26.81 -21.33
N TYR A 157 -12.69 -25.47 -21.35
CA TYR A 157 -11.87 -24.81 -22.35
C TYR A 157 -11.07 -23.68 -21.77
N ILE A 158 -9.85 -23.50 -22.33
CA ILE A 158 -9.13 -22.24 -22.28
C ILE A 158 -9.31 -21.57 -23.65
N TRP A 159 -9.94 -20.40 -23.66
CA TRP A 159 -10.06 -19.58 -24.86
C TRP A 159 -8.93 -18.54 -24.90
N GLU A 160 -8.18 -18.51 -25.98
CA GLU A 160 -7.21 -17.46 -26.24
C GLU A 160 -7.81 -16.48 -27.24
N LEU A 161 -7.93 -15.24 -26.83
CA LEU A 161 -8.55 -14.15 -27.57
C LEU A 161 -7.47 -13.15 -27.97
N ASP A 162 -7.19 -13.03 -29.25
CA ASP A 162 -6.19 -12.13 -29.81
C ASP A 162 -6.86 -11.03 -30.61
N ARG A 163 -6.46 -9.79 -30.40
CA ARG A 163 -6.97 -8.65 -31.12
C ARG A 163 -5.97 -8.20 -32.19
N ILE A 164 -6.27 -8.51 -33.43
CA ILE A 164 -5.43 -8.18 -34.59
C ILE A 164 -6.19 -7.19 -35.48
N GLY A 165 -5.62 -6.00 -35.72
CA GLY A 165 -6.25 -5.00 -36.57
C GLY A 165 -7.65 -4.53 -36.10
N GLY A 166 -7.93 -4.61 -34.79
CA GLY A 166 -9.21 -4.25 -34.20
C GLY A 166 -10.25 -5.37 -34.17
N THR A 167 -10.00 -6.51 -34.82
CA THR A 167 -10.88 -7.70 -34.81
C THR A 167 -10.37 -8.73 -33.80
N TRP A 168 -11.28 -9.36 -33.08
CA TRP A 168 -10.98 -10.42 -32.13
C TRP A 168 -11.01 -11.78 -32.83
N TYR A 169 -9.96 -12.55 -32.62
CA TYR A 169 -9.82 -13.95 -33.03
C TYR A 169 -9.82 -14.81 -31.77
N ALA A 170 -10.51 -15.94 -31.81
CA ALA A 170 -10.62 -16.85 -30.69
C ALA A 170 -10.06 -18.22 -31.06
N THR A 171 -9.11 -18.71 -30.28
CA THR A 171 -8.63 -20.09 -30.32
C THR A 171 -9.11 -20.84 -29.09
N GLN A 172 -9.52 -22.07 -29.27
CA GLN A 172 -10.14 -22.91 -28.24
C GLN A 172 -9.23 -24.09 -27.93
N ASN A 173 -8.78 -24.17 -26.69
CA ASN A 173 -7.96 -25.28 -26.18
C ASN A 173 -8.79 -26.08 -25.19
N PRO A 174 -9.23 -27.31 -25.54
CA PRO A 174 -10.04 -28.15 -24.65
C PRO A 174 -9.20 -28.71 -23.49
N HIS A 175 -9.86 -28.92 -22.34
CA HIS A 175 -9.33 -29.68 -21.21
C HIS A 175 -10.44 -30.43 -20.48
N ASP A 176 -10.09 -31.49 -19.75
CA ASP A 176 -11.04 -32.38 -19.09
C ASP A 176 -10.94 -32.35 -17.55
N PHE A 177 -10.70 -31.14 -17.00
CA PHE A 177 -10.57 -30.98 -15.54
C PHE A 177 -11.92 -30.83 -14.82
N GLY A 178 -12.98 -30.45 -15.54
CA GLY A 178 -14.29 -30.15 -14.96
C GLY A 178 -14.30 -28.92 -14.04
N GLU A 179 -13.23 -28.13 -14.06
CA GLU A 179 -13.10 -26.85 -13.35
C GLU A 179 -12.17 -25.92 -14.11
N PRO A 180 -12.37 -24.57 -14.03
CA PRO A 180 -11.48 -23.63 -14.69
C PRO A 180 -10.05 -23.77 -14.20
N LEU A 181 -9.08 -23.75 -15.11
CA LEU A 181 -7.65 -23.82 -14.79
C LEU A 181 -7.13 -22.51 -14.22
N MET A 182 -7.91 -21.90 -13.33
CA MET A 182 -7.56 -20.68 -12.59
C MET A 182 -7.97 -20.84 -11.12
N VAL A 183 -7.05 -20.52 -10.22
CA VAL A 183 -7.23 -20.55 -8.77
C VAL A 183 -6.96 -19.17 -8.19
N ALA A 184 -7.63 -18.80 -7.11
CA ALA A 184 -7.36 -17.56 -6.39
C ALA A 184 -6.67 -17.87 -5.05
N LEU A 185 -5.60 -17.13 -4.75
CA LEU A 185 -5.06 -16.93 -3.40
C LEU A 185 -5.92 -15.85 -2.75
N ILE A 186 -6.47 -16.11 -1.56
CA ILE A 186 -7.51 -15.23 -1.00
C ILE A 186 -7.22 -14.94 0.48
N TRP A 187 -7.01 -13.67 0.78
CA TRP A 187 -6.85 -13.17 2.14
C TRP A 187 -8.18 -12.65 2.71
N ASP A 188 -8.52 -13.08 3.96
CA ASP A 188 -9.63 -12.55 4.75
C ASP A 188 -10.96 -12.60 3.98
N ALA A 189 -11.26 -13.79 3.42
CA ALA A 189 -12.53 -14.04 2.74
C ALA A 189 -13.70 -14.07 3.73
N THR A 190 -14.84 -13.60 3.30
CA THR A 190 -16.14 -13.73 3.98
C THR A 190 -17.19 -14.21 2.98
N ASN A 191 -18.33 -14.71 3.47
CA ASN A 191 -19.41 -15.13 2.60
C ASN A 191 -19.88 -14.03 1.64
N ASP A 192 -19.84 -12.75 2.09
CA ASP A 192 -20.21 -11.59 1.26
C ASP A 192 -19.09 -11.18 0.30
N LYS A 193 -17.85 -11.53 0.61
CA LYS A 193 -16.65 -11.15 -0.15
C LYS A 193 -15.76 -12.37 -0.40
N PRO A 194 -16.19 -13.23 -1.31
CA PRO A 194 -15.47 -14.50 -1.58
C PRO A 194 -14.05 -14.28 -2.11
N PHE A 195 -13.77 -13.18 -2.79
CA PHE A 195 -12.40 -12.79 -3.20
C PHE A 195 -11.62 -12.02 -2.13
N GLY A 196 -12.07 -12.11 -0.87
CA GLY A 196 -11.34 -11.56 0.25
C GLY A 196 -11.31 -10.04 0.37
N GLN A 197 -10.50 -9.58 1.29
CA GLN A 197 -10.35 -8.17 1.62
C GLN A 197 -8.89 -7.79 1.77
N SER A 198 -8.53 -6.63 1.27
CA SER A 198 -7.18 -6.07 1.42
C SER A 198 -6.81 -5.85 2.89
N ARG A 199 -5.55 -6.04 3.25
CA ARG A 199 -5.04 -5.56 4.54
C ARG A 199 -5.08 -4.02 4.67
N LEU A 200 -5.06 -3.31 3.54
CA LEU A 200 -5.20 -1.86 3.49
C LEU A 200 -6.68 -1.45 3.50
N LYS A 201 -7.45 -1.93 4.49
CA LYS A 201 -8.85 -1.56 4.72
C LYS A 201 -8.98 -0.06 5.01
N GLU A 202 -10.20 0.45 4.91
CA GLU A 202 -10.43 1.89 5.12
C GLU A 202 -9.95 2.40 6.49
N PRO A 203 -10.20 1.72 7.63
CA PRO A 203 -9.67 2.18 8.93
C PRO A 203 -8.14 2.32 8.92
N ILE A 204 -7.43 1.36 8.33
CA ILE A 204 -5.97 1.41 8.21
C ILE A 204 -5.52 2.62 7.38
N ARG A 205 -6.19 2.86 6.23
CA ARG A 205 -5.88 4.03 5.40
C ARG A 205 -6.17 5.35 6.12
N ARG A 206 -7.21 5.43 6.96
CA ARG A 206 -7.50 6.62 7.77
C ARG A 206 -6.40 6.91 8.79
N LEU A 207 -5.84 5.89 9.42
CA LEU A 207 -4.70 6.05 10.33
C LEU A 207 -3.45 6.57 9.58
N ILE A 208 -3.17 6.03 8.39
CA ILE A 208 -2.10 6.53 7.52
C ILE A 208 -2.34 8.01 7.15
N GLN A 209 -3.58 8.38 6.82
CA GLN A 209 -3.95 9.78 6.54
C GLN A 209 -3.71 10.69 7.74
N GLY A 210 -4.08 10.23 8.94
CA GLY A 210 -3.82 10.93 10.19
C GLY A 210 -2.33 11.17 10.42
N TYR A 211 -1.50 10.15 10.21
CA TYR A 211 -0.05 10.27 10.28
C TYR A 211 0.50 11.29 9.29
N VAL A 212 0.19 11.15 8.00
CA VAL A 212 0.65 12.07 6.94
C VAL A 212 0.27 13.50 7.24
N ARG A 213 -0.96 13.74 7.69
CA ARG A 213 -1.43 15.06 8.08
C ARG A 213 -0.68 15.62 9.28
N THR A 214 -0.45 14.81 10.32
CA THR A 214 0.26 15.25 11.52
C THR A 214 1.71 15.61 11.20
N VAL A 215 2.39 14.81 10.37
CA VAL A 215 3.74 15.11 9.89
C VAL A 215 3.76 16.40 9.07
N ALA A 216 2.80 16.59 8.16
CA ALA A 216 2.69 17.82 7.38
C ALA A 216 2.56 19.06 8.27
N ASN A 217 1.63 19.00 9.24
CA ASN A 217 1.40 20.09 10.17
C ASN A 217 2.64 20.37 11.04
N ALA A 218 3.32 19.32 11.51
CA ALA A 218 4.57 19.47 12.27
C ALA A 218 5.67 20.11 11.41
N THR A 219 5.84 19.68 10.16
CA THR A 219 6.84 20.25 9.23
C THR A 219 6.56 21.72 8.97
N ILE A 220 5.31 22.09 8.67
CA ILE A 220 4.91 23.49 8.46
C ILE A 220 5.14 24.29 9.75
N GLY A 221 4.76 23.75 10.92
CA GLY A 221 4.98 24.39 12.22
C GLY A 221 6.46 24.63 12.53
N LEU A 222 7.35 23.73 12.11
CA LEU A 222 8.80 23.87 12.24
C LEU A 222 9.35 25.05 11.44
N GLU A 223 8.87 25.25 10.21
CA GLU A 223 9.29 26.40 9.39
C GLU A 223 8.98 27.75 10.09
N PHE A 224 7.78 27.83 10.69
CA PHE A 224 7.41 29.03 11.47
C PHE A 224 8.18 29.13 12.80
N ALA A 225 8.53 28.01 13.42
CA ALA A 225 9.29 27.99 14.66
C ALA A 225 10.77 28.43 14.44
N THR A 226 11.35 28.06 13.29
CA THR A 226 12.73 28.44 12.95
C THR A 226 12.86 29.88 12.47
N SER A 227 11.78 30.48 11.93
CA SER A 227 11.74 31.85 11.48
C SER A 227 10.52 32.58 12.07
N PRO A 228 10.54 32.90 13.39
CA PRO A 228 9.40 33.51 14.06
C PRO A 228 9.12 34.89 13.49
N GLN A 229 7.85 35.18 13.26
CA GLN A 229 7.41 36.48 12.79
C GLN A 229 7.68 37.55 13.87
N LYS A 230 8.41 38.57 13.49
CA LYS A 230 8.68 39.74 14.31
C LYS A 230 7.71 40.83 13.93
N TYR A 231 7.30 41.63 14.89
CA TYR A 231 6.49 42.81 14.65
C TYR A 231 7.10 44.04 15.33
N LEU A 232 6.88 45.19 14.73
CA LEU A 232 7.29 46.49 15.24
C LEU A 232 6.10 47.43 15.13
N LEU A 233 5.66 47.97 16.27
CA LEU A 233 4.52 48.86 16.36
C LEU A 233 4.99 50.25 16.79
N GLY A 234 4.28 51.32 16.36
CA GLY A 234 4.57 52.71 16.77
C GLY A 234 5.70 53.38 15.99
N VAL A 235 6.00 52.87 14.77
CA VAL A 235 6.94 53.51 13.84
C VAL A 235 6.22 54.54 12.96
N SER A 236 6.93 55.60 12.53
CA SER A 236 6.42 56.54 11.52
C SER A 236 6.53 55.95 10.11
N ASP A 237 5.81 56.55 9.14
CA ASP A 237 5.84 56.10 7.74
C ASP A 237 7.26 56.15 7.16
N GLU A 238 8.07 57.19 7.52
CA GLU A 238 9.47 57.28 7.08
C GLU A 238 10.34 56.14 7.64
N GLN A 239 10.13 55.76 8.90
CA GLN A 239 10.83 54.64 9.55
C GLN A 239 10.40 53.28 8.92
N TYR A 240 9.13 53.18 8.53
CA TYR A 240 8.60 52.00 7.83
C TYR A 240 9.26 51.83 6.45
N ASP A 241 9.36 52.92 5.67
CA ASP A 241 10.01 52.87 4.34
C ASP A 241 11.49 52.48 4.43
N MET A 242 12.23 53.03 5.41
CA MET A 242 13.63 52.62 5.67
C MET A 242 13.76 51.14 6.04
N LEU A 243 12.77 50.57 6.72
CA LEU A 243 12.76 49.16 7.07
C LEU A 243 12.47 48.23 5.85
N ILE A 244 11.60 48.70 4.93
CA ILE A 244 11.28 47.97 3.69
C ILE A 244 12.48 47.96 2.74
N ASP A 245 13.18 49.06 2.58
CA ASP A 245 14.35 49.14 1.70
C ASP A 245 15.52 48.26 2.17
N ASN A 246 15.59 47.93 3.46
CA ASN A 246 16.59 47.05 4.06
C ASN A 246 16.13 45.61 4.25
N LYS A 247 15.25 45.09 3.38
CA LYS A 247 14.69 43.71 3.47
C LYS A 247 15.73 42.61 3.71
N PHE A 248 16.93 42.74 3.19
CA PHE A 248 18.02 41.76 3.35
C PHE A 248 18.65 41.71 4.75
N LYS A 249 18.48 42.78 5.56
CA LYS A 249 19.07 42.84 6.91
C LYS A 249 18.16 42.31 8.02
N GLN A 250 16.94 41.88 7.68
CA GLN A 250 15.96 41.37 8.65
C GLN A 250 16.04 39.84 8.84
N TYR A 251 17.08 39.21 8.33
CA TYR A 251 17.28 37.75 8.50
C TYR A 251 17.58 37.36 9.96
N VAL A 252 17.45 36.07 10.24
CA VAL A 252 17.68 35.44 11.54
C VAL A 252 18.95 36.00 12.19
N GLY A 253 18.83 36.61 13.38
CA GLY A 253 19.96 37.17 14.13
C GLY A 253 20.25 38.65 13.93
N SER A 254 19.51 39.38 13.07
CA SER A 254 19.70 40.82 12.93
C SER A 254 19.13 41.58 14.14
N ILE A 255 19.87 42.59 14.62
CA ILE A 255 19.40 43.52 15.63
C ILE A 255 18.54 44.56 14.94
N LEU A 256 17.26 44.65 15.30
CA LEU A 256 16.38 45.72 14.89
C LEU A 256 16.69 46.97 15.73
N TYR A 257 17.06 48.03 15.08
CA TYR A 257 17.26 49.34 15.69
C TYR A 257 16.17 50.30 15.18
N SER A 258 15.51 51.00 16.08
CA SER A 258 14.54 52.02 15.77
C SER A 258 14.63 53.16 16.79
N THR A 259 14.48 54.39 16.34
CA THR A 259 14.41 55.59 17.18
C THR A 259 12.96 55.84 17.63
N ASN A 260 12.74 56.76 18.56
CA ASN A 260 11.39 57.17 18.94
C ASN A 260 10.66 57.71 17.71
N ASN A 261 9.35 57.53 17.67
CA ASN A 261 8.50 58.10 16.64
C ASN A 261 8.57 59.64 16.72
N PRO A 262 9.02 60.34 15.69
CA PRO A 262 9.18 61.81 15.72
C PRO A 262 7.85 62.55 15.85
N GLU A 263 6.72 61.94 15.47
CA GLU A 263 5.41 62.59 15.52
C GLU A 263 4.72 62.44 16.88
N THR A 264 4.83 61.25 17.50
CA THR A 264 4.15 60.94 18.78
C THR A 264 5.08 61.00 19.98
N GLY A 265 6.40 60.93 19.78
CA GLY A 265 7.40 60.85 20.85
C GLY A 265 7.46 59.50 21.54
N GLU A 266 6.64 58.55 21.12
CA GLU A 266 6.55 57.20 21.73
C GLU A 266 7.69 56.30 21.26
N LYS A 267 8.09 55.34 22.14
CA LYS A 267 9.07 54.34 21.79
C LYS A 267 8.40 53.23 20.98
N PRO A 268 8.98 52.81 19.84
CA PRO A 268 8.50 51.69 19.10
C PRO A 268 8.49 50.42 19.96
N ASN A 269 7.42 49.66 19.89
CA ASN A 269 7.29 48.39 20.59
C ASN A 269 7.67 47.25 19.64
N PHE A 270 8.75 46.55 19.98
CA PHE A 270 9.25 45.37 19.26
C PHE A 270 8.78 44.15 19.98
N GLY A 271 8.22 43.23 19.22
CA GLY A 271 7.84 41.89 19.73
C GLY A 271 8.06 40.82 18.70
N GLN A 272 7.95 39.61 19.17
CA GLN A 272 8.03 38.40 18.39
C GLN A 272 6.82 37.53 18.74
N LEU A 273 6.18 36.96 17.73
CA LEU A 273 5.11 36.02 17.97
C LEU A 273 5.68 34.79 18.66
N SER A 274 4.91 34.22 19.60
CA SER A 274 5.31 33.03 20.35
C SER A 274 5.53 31.85 19.36
N GLN A 275 6.60 31.10 19.58
CA GLN A 275 6.88 29.91 18.80
C GLN A 275 5.86 28.82 19.10
N GLY A 276 5.40 28.12 18.06
CA GLY A 276 4.54 26.97 18.20
C GLY A 276 5.26 25.81 18.92
N ASN A 277 4.55 25.11 19.79
CA ASN A 277 5.06 23.90 20.43
C ASN A 277 4.83 22.69 19.52
N ILE A 278 5.88 21.89 19.26
CA ILE A 278 5.83 20.68 18.41
C ILE A 278 5.44 19.44 19.21
N GLU A 279 5.60 19.46 20.53
CA GLU A 279 5.34 18.32 21.39
C GLU A 279 3.93 17.69 21.19
N PRO A 280 2.83 18.45 21.02
CA PRO A 280 1.53 17.86 20.72
C PRO A 280 1.50 17.03 19.44
N HIS A 281 2.27 17.42 18.42
CA HIS A 281 2.37 16.65 17.17
C HIS A 281 3.13 15.33 17.38
N VAL A 282 4.20 15.33 18.16
CA VAL A 282 4.95 14.12 18.52
C VAL A 282 4.07 13.14 19.29
N GLN A 283 3.30 13.63 20.27
CA GLN A 283 2.35 12.81 21.04
C GLN A 283 1.24 12.24 20.15
N MET A 284 0.71 13.02 19.22
CA MET A 284 -0.27 12.55 18.26
C MET A 284 0.30 11.46 17.34
N LEU A 285 1.54 11.60 16.87
CA LEU A 285 2.21 10.57 16.06
C LEU A 285 2.40 9.26 16.82
N ARG A 286 2.80 9.33 18.11
CA ARG A 286 2.91 8.15 18.98
C ARG A 286 1.55 7.46 19.18
N MET A 287 0.49 8.23 19.41
CA MET A 287 -0.86 7.70 19.55
C MET A 287 -1.32 7.00 18.26
N LEU A 288 -1.14 7.65 17.11
CA LEU A 288 -1.50 7.07 15.80
C LEU A 288 -0.72 5.79 15.50
N ALA A 289 0.58 5.75 15.82
CA ALA A 289 1.41 4.57 15.65
C ALA A 289 0.95 3.41 16.55
N THR A 290 0.56 3.69 17.80
CA THR A 290 0.00 2.67 18.70
C THR A 290 -1.33 2.13 18.20
N GLN A 291 -2.23 3.00 17.73
CA GLN A 291 -3.51 2.58 17.13
C GLN A 291 -3.28 1.76 15.84
N TYR A 292 -2.29 2.17 15.03
CA TYR A 292 -1.94 1.46 13.81
C TYR A 292 -1.38 0.07 14.09
N SER A 293 -0.50 -0.06 15.07
CA SER A 293 0.01 -1.32 15.58
C SER A 293 -1.13 -2.25 16.02
N ALA A 294 -2.03 -1.77 16.87
CA ALA A 294 -3.18 -2.52 17.34
C ALA A 294 -4.10 -2.97 16.19
N ALA A 295 -4.34 -2.12 15.20
CA ALA A 295 -5.23 -2.40 14.08
C ALA A 295 -4.62 -3.36 13.04
N THR A 296 -3.29 -3.44 12.95
CA THR A 296 -2.57 -4.25 11.94
C THR A 296 -1.95 -5.53 12.49
N GLY A 297 -1.82 -5.63 13.82
CA GLY A 297 -1.06 -6.71 14.47
C GLY A 297 0.45 -6.59 14.33
N LEU A 298 0.96 -5.46 13.82
CA LEU A 298 2.39 -5.17 13.79
C LEU A 298 2.89 -4.77 15.18
N ALA A 299 4.15 -5.06 15.49
CA ALA A 299 4.75 -4.52 16.71
C ALA A 299 4.86 -2.98 16.64
N VAL A 300 4.76 -2.30 17.79
CA VAL A 300 4.87 -0.82 17.84
C VAL A 300 6.24 -0.35 17.33
N THR A 301 7.27 -1.15 17.53
CA THR A 301 8.62 -0.93 17.01
C THR A 301 8.69 -0.97 15.47
N ASP A 302 7.84 -1.78 14.82
CA ASP A 302 7.76 -1.87 13.36
C ASP A 302 7.23 -0.58 12.73
N VAL A 303 6.45 0.20 13.48
CA VAL A 303 5.88 1.47 13.03
C VAL A 303 6.67 2.70 13.49
N GLY A 304 7.87 2.48 14.06
CA GLY A 304 8.83 3.55 14.35
C GLY A 304 8.67 4.22 15.72
N VAL A 305 7.93 3.63 16.65
CA VAL A 305 7.86 4.11 18.04
C VAL A 305 8.83 3.30 18.89
N ILE A 306 9.87 3.96 19.37
CA ILE A 306 10.81 3.40 20.35
C ILE A 306 10.34 3.83 21.74
N ASN A 307 10.17 2.86 22.63
CA ASN A 307 9.88 3.12 24.04
C ASN A 307 11.21 3.23 24.79
N ASP A 308 11.72 4.44 24.94
CA ASP A 308 12.99 4.72 25.61
C ASP A 308 13.00 4.33 27.09
N ALA A 309 11.82 4.12 27.68
CA ALA A 309 11.68 3.94 29.13
C ALA A 309 11.79 2.49 29.64
N ASN A 310 11.66 1.49 28.77
CA ASN A 310 11.80 0.07 29.17
C ASN A 310 12.36 -0.78 28.04
N PRO A 311 13.50 -1.44 28.22
CA PRO A 311 13.93 -2.50 27.32
C PRO A 311 12.86 -3.59 27.35
N THR A 312 12.23 -3.84 26.20
CA THR A 312 11.20 -4.85 26.05
C THR A 312 11.81 -6.22 26.30
N SER A 313 11.30 -6.98 27.27
CA SER A 313 11.78 -8.35 27.52
C SER A 313 11.53 -9.23 26.30
N SER A 314 12.31 -10.30 26.13
CA SER A 314 12.11 -11.29 25.04
C SER A 314 10.69 -11.83 25.02
N GLU A 315 10.09 -12.05 26.19
CA GLU A 315 8.71 -12.52 26.34
C GLU A 315 7.68 -11.49 25.85
N ALA A 316 7.91 -10.20 26.09
CA ALA A 316 7.03 -9.14 25.60
C ALA A 316 7.12 -8.98 24.07
N ILE A 317 8.30 -9.17 23.47
CA ILE A 317 8.49 -9.18 22.02
C ILE A 317 7.72 -10.37 21.39
N ILE A 318 7.81 -11.55 21.98
CA ILE A 318 7.07 -12.75 21.54
C ILE A 318 5.56 -12.50 21.65
N ALA A 319 5.08 -11.96 22.77
CA ALA A 319 3.67 -11.66 22.97
C ALA A 319 3.15 -10.63 21.94
N GLN A 320 3.91 -9.60 21.63
CA GLN A 320 3.54 -8.60 20.60
C GLN A 320 3.47 -9.22 19.19
N SER A 321 4.30 -10.23 18.89
CA SER A 321 4.29 -10.88 17.57
C SER A 321 3.25 -11.99 17.42
N GLN A 322 2.60 -12.42 18.51
CA GLN A 322 1.66 -13.54 18.52
C GLN A 322 0.49 -13.35 17.53
N THR A 323 -0.10 -12.16 17.49
CA THR A 323 -1.19 -11.85 16.57
C THR A 323 -0.76 -12.00 15.11
N LEU A 324 0.46 -11.55 14.79
CA LEU A 324 1.00 -11.63 13.44
C LEU A 324 1.33 -13.09 13.06
N ILE A 325 1.76 -13.90 14.02
CA ILE A 325 2.00 -15.35 13.82
C ILE A 325 0.69 -16.05 13.47
N LEU A 326 -0.38 -15.84 14.24
CA LEU A 326 -1.70 -16.41 13.96
C LEU A 326 -2.24 -15.99 12.59
N MET A 327 -2.04 -14.74 12.21
CA MET A 327 -2.41 -14.25 10.87
C MET A 327 -1.61 -14.95 9.77
N ALA A 328 -0.30 -15.21 9.99
CA ALA A 328 0.53 -15.92 9.03
C ALA A 328 0.14 -17.39 8.90
N GLU A 329 -0.20 -18.08 9.98
CA GLU A 329 -0.69 -19.43 9.98
C GLU A 329 -2.02 -19.56 9.21
N GLN A 330 -2.94 -18.61 9.42
CA GLN A 330 -4.21 -18.56 8.70
C GLN A 330 -4.00 -18.31 7.20
N LEU A 331 -3.10 -17.39 6.84
CA LEU A 331 -2.72 -17.11 5.45
C LEU A 331 -2.12 -18.36 4.79
N ASN A 332 -1.16 -19.00 5.46
CA ASN A 332 -0.49 -20.19 4.94
C ASN A 332 -1.46 -21.37 4.75
N LYS A 333 -2.43 -21.54 5.66
CA LYS A 333 -3.45 -22.57 5.52
C LYS A 333 -4.35 -22.30 4.31
N SER A 334 -4.84 -21.09 4.13
CA SER A 334 -5.65 -20.70 2.98
C SER A 334 -4.89 -20.89 1.66
N ASN A 335 -3.64 -20.43 1.61
CA ASN A 335 -2.81 -20.54 0.43
C ASN A 335 -2.34 -21.98 0.16
N GLY A 336 -2.20 -22.81 1.20
CA GLY A 336 -1.92 -24.23 1.06
C GLY A 336 -2.98 -24.97 0.24
N ASP A 337 -4.26 -24.70 0.50
CA ASP A 337 -5.36 -25.27 -0.27
C ASP A 337 -5.34 -24.80 -1.75
N ALA A 338 -5.05 -23.54 -1.98
CA ALA A 338 -4.92 -23.00 -3.33
C ALA A 338 -3.72 -23.61 -4.08
N LEU A 339 -2.56 -23.71 -3.43
CA LEU A 339 -1.35 -24.31 -3.98
C LEU A 339 -1.56 -25.81 -4.29
N TYR A 340 -2.24 -26.54 -3.42
CA TYR A 340 -2.60 -27.94 -3.67
C TYR A 340 -3.40 -28.09 -4.98
N ARG A 341 -4.41 -27.24 -5.20
CA ARG A 341 -5.18 -27.24 -6.45
C ARG A 341 -4.32 -26.92 -7.66
N ILE A 342 -3.46 -25.91 -7.55
CA ILE A 342 -2.50 -25.53 -8.60
C ILE A 342 -1.58 -26.72 -8.93
N GLY A 343 -1.01 -27.37 -7.91
CA GLY A 343 -0.14 -28.53 -8.09
C GLY A 343 -0.85 -29.70 -8.77
N ARG A 344 -2.09 -30.00 -8.37
CA ARG A 344 -2.91 -31.03 -8.99
C ARG A 344 -3.20 -30.73 -10.46
N MET A 345 -3.53 -29.50 -10.80
CA MET A 345 -3.77 -29.08 -12.18
C MET A 345 -2.48 -29.17 -13.02
N ALA A 346 -1.36 -28.75 -12.46
CA ALA A 346 -0.09 -28.74 -13.17
C ALA A 346 0.51 -30.15 -13.40
N LEU A 347 0.22 -31.10 -12.52
CA LEU A 347 0.64 -32.53 -12.70
C LEU A 347 -0.22 -33.28 -13.70
N ALA A 348 -1.41 -32.81 -14.00
CA ALA A 348 -2.34 -33.52 -14.87
C ALA A 348 -2.35 -32.92 -16.31
N ILE A 349 -1.56 -31.91 -16.59
CA ILE A 349 -1.24 -31.40 -17.92
C ILE A 349 -0.05 -32.16 -18.48
#